data_38cbf43c1326b836c704037eaa641a0f
#
_entry.id   38cbf43c1326b836c704037eaa641a0f
#
_cell.length_a   1.000
_cell.length_b   1.000
_cell.length_c   1.000
_cell.angle_alpha   90.00
_cell.angle_beta   90.00
_cell.angle_gamma   90.00
#
_symmetry.space_group_name_H-M   'P 1'
#
loop_
_entity.id
_entity.type
_entity.pdbx_description
1 polymer ?
#
loop_
_entity_poly.entity_id
_entity_poly.type
_entity_poly.pdbx_seq_one_letter_code
_entity_poly.pdbx_strand_id
1 'polypeptide(L)'
;FHLDRDWMDSNIIIKFHGVDSAYDFWVNGNYCGYSKVSRLPGEFDISPYVREGENQITVRVYQWSDGTYLEDQDMWWYSGIYREVELLKEPKEAIADCNVYGDLTNHYTDGIMKAKITLNRPMDGAQVVWNLYQEVGHTLKDVASKTQQAPDRILEFDELVPNVASWTAETPNRYYLTLQLMVNGALKDVIGIWFGFRKIEILDQNFTMNGKVILLNGVNYHDYDPVNGRTVDPRKVEEDIRLMKQYNINAVRCAHYPKNEYFYDLCDKYGLYVIDEADLETHGFEWVKHYRWLNEDLSWQAVYLDRIERMVQRDRNHPSILMWSL
;
A
#
# COMPACT_ATOMS: atom_id res chain seq x y z
N PHE A 1 13.82 -21.90 5.92
CA PHE A 1 12.42 -22.08 5.57
C PHE A 1 12.23 -23.31 4.68
N HIS A 2 11.05 -23.91 4.75
CA HIS A 2 10.69 -25.09 3.98
C HIS A 2 9.68 -24.74 2.89
N LEU A 3 9.87 -25.28 1.68
CA LEU A 3 8.92 -25.14 0.58
C LEU A 3 8.43 -26.53 0.15
N ASP A 4 7.11 -26.66 0.09
CA ASP A 4 6.45 -27.85 -0.42
C ASP A 4 6.52 -27.89 -1.97
N ARG A 5 6.34 -29.08 -2.54
CA ARG A 5 6.42 -29.29 -3.99
C ARG A 5 5.45 -28.43 -4.79
N ASP A 6 4.27 -28.13 -4.25
CA ASP A 6 3.25 -27.32 -4.92
C ASP A 6 3.63 -25.85 -5.09
N TRP A 7 4.71 -25.38 -4.44
CA TRP A 7 5.28 -24.05 -4.64
C TRP A 7 6.12 -23.96 -5.92
N MET A 8 6.71 -25.08 -6.37
CA MET A 8 7.71 -25.08 -7.45
C MET A 8 7.15 -24.67 -8.81
N ASP A 9 5.84 -24.78 -9.02
CA ASP A 9 5.15 -24.37 -10.25
C ASP A 9 4.68 -22.91 -10.23
N SER A 10 5.05 -22.17 -9.19
CA SER A 10 4.64 -20.77 -8.95
C SER A 10 5.83 -19.80 -9.04
N ASN A 11 5.58 -18.51 -9.04
CA ASN A 11 6.58 -17.51 -8.69
C ASN A 11 6.64 -17.42 -7.16
N ILE A 12 7.84 -17.35 -6.63
CA ILE A 12 8.07 -17.28 -5.20
C ILE A 12 8.74 -15.95 -4.91
N ILE A 13 7.97 -15.07 -4.26
CA ILE A 13 8.40 -13.72 -3.92
C ILE A 13 8.72 -13.68 -2.43
N ILE A 14 9.85 -13.09 -2.07
CA ILE A 14 10.11 -12.71 -0.69
C ILE A 14 9.84 -11.22 -0.53
N LYS A 15 9.07 -10.87 0.50
CA LYS A 15 8.70 -9.50 0.84
C LYS A 15 9.21 -9.14 2.22
N PHE A 16 10.06 -8.12 2.30
CA PHE A 16 10.53 -7.52 3.55
C PHE A 16 9.74 -6.23 3.77
N HIS A 17 8.83 -6.20 4.73
CA HIS A 17 7.95 -5.04 4.97
C HIS A 17 8.66 -3.82 5.57
N GLY A 18 9.81 -4.02 6.20
CA GLY A 18 10.63 -2.92 6.73
C GLY A 18 11.96 -3.38 7.28
N VAL A 19 13.03 -2.83 6.71
CA VAL A 19 14.43 -3.10 7.14
C VAL A 19 15.21 -1.80 7.11
N ASP A 20 15.76 -1.39 8.23
CA ASP A 20 16.50 -0.14 8.38
C ASP A 20 18.00 -0.42 8.58
N SER A 21 18.94 0.26 7.86
CA SER A 21 18.72 1.29 6.84
C SER A 21 18.77 0.71 5.43
N ALA A 22 19.55 -0.34 5.20
CA ALA A 22 19.70 -1.04 3.93
C ALA A 22 20.08 -2.50 4.19
N TYR A 23 19.88 -3.36 3.20
CA TYR A 23 20.24 -4.76 3.30
C TYR A 23 20.57 -5.41 1.96
N ASP A 24 21.49 -6.36 2.01
CA ASP A 24 21.69 -7.39 0.99
C ASP A 24 21.11 -8.71 1.48
N PHE A 25 20.70 -9.59 0.56
CA PHE A 25 20.31 -10.92 0.96
C PHE A 25 20.66 -12.00 -0.08
N TRP A 26 20.77 -13.24 0.41
CA TRP A 26 21.12 -14.43 -0.34
C TRP A 26 20.12 -15.54 -0.03
N VAL A 27 19.79 -16.35 -1.03
CA VAL A 27 19.05 -17.59 -0.87
C VAL A 27 19.91 -18.74 -1.37
N ASN A 28 20.12 -19.76 -0.52
CA ASN A 28 20.98 -20.92 -0.81
C ASN A 28 22.37 -20.53 -1.31
N GLY A 29 22.92 -19.42 -0.78
CA GLY A 29 24.24 -18.89 -1.14
C GLY A 29 24.26 -18.02 -2.41
N ASN A 30 23.16 -17.88 -3.14
CA ASN A 30 23.05 -17.03 -4.32
C ASN A 30 22.60 -15.62 -3.91
N TYR A 31 23.26 -14.58 -4.42
CA TYR A 31 22.89 -13.20 -4.21
C TYR A 31 21.55 -12.91 -4.91
N CYS A 32 20.56 -12.37 -4.16
CA CYS A 32 19.22 -12.13 -4.66
C CYS A 32 18.84 -10.66 -4.80
N GLY A 33 19.44 -9.77 -3.99
CA GLY A 33 19.09 -8.37 -4.12
C GLY A 33 19.56 -7.47 -2.97
N TYR A 34 19.26 -6.17 -3.15
CA TYR A 34 19.58 -5.08 -2.24
C TYR A 34 18.38 -4.12 -2.16
N SER A 35 18.13 -3.55 -0.96
CA SER A 35 17.17 -2.46 -0.78
C SER A 35 17.66 -1.48 0.29
N LYS A 36 17.22 -0.22 0.17
CA LYS A 36 17.63 0.87 1.08
C LYS A 36 16.49 1.83 1.43
N VAL A 37 15.24 1.39 1.33
CA VAL A 37 14.07 2.16 1.78
C VAL A 37 13.49 1.47 2.99
N SER A 38 13.60 2.12 4.16
CA SER A 38 13.34 1.45 5.44
C SER A 38 11.88 1.22 5.73
N ARG A 39 10.98 2.05 5.19
CA ARG A 39 9.55 2.06 5.55
C ARG A 39 8.62 1.50 4.47
N LEU A 40 9.17 1.14 3.31
CA LEU A 40 8.43 0.54 2.20
C LEU A 40 8.92 -0.88 1.94
N PRO A 41 8.05 -1.80 1.51
CA PRO A 41 8.42 -3.19 1.30
C PRO A 41 9.47 -3.36 0.19
N GLY A 42 10.48 -4.20 0.43
CA GLY A 42 11.35 -4.73 -0.62
C GLY A 42 10.83 -6.09 -1.08
N GLU A 43 10.48 -6.22 -2.35
CA GLU A 43 9.93 -7.45 -2.95
C GLU A 43 10.89 -8.00 -4.00
N PHE A 44 11.17 -9.31 -3.94
CA PHE A 44 12.14 -9.95 -4.83
C PHE A 44 11.67 -11.33 -5.26
N ASP A 45 11.75 -11.61 -6.56
CA ASP A 45 11.52 -12.95 -7.09
C ASP A 45 12.74 -13.85 -6.78
N ILE A 46 12.52 -14.81 -5.91
CA ILE A 46 13.52 -15.79 -5.50
C ILE A 46 13.33 -17.17 -6.15
N SER A 47 12.35 -17.31 -7.04
CA SER A 47 12.05 -18.58 -7.74
C SER A 47 13.28 -19.27 -8.34
N PRO A 48 14.26 -18.56 -8.95
CA PRO A 48 15.45 -19.19 -9.53
C PRO A 48 16.41 -19.79 -8.50
N TYR A 49 16.28 -19.45 -7.22
CA TYR A 49 17.26 -19.73 -6.17
C TYR A 49 16.76 -20.73 -5.12
N VAL A 50 15.45 -21.05 -5.15
CA VAL A 50 14.81 -21.96 -4.20
C VAL A 50 14.68 -23.39 -4.75
N ARG A 51 14.42 -24.33 -3.85
CA ARG A 51 14.17 -25.73 -4.14
C ARG A 51 13.09 -26.31 -3.23
N GLU A 52 12.50 -27.43 -3.63
CA GLU A 52 11.65 -28.22 -2.73
C GLU A 52 12.44 -28.63 -1.48
N GLY A 53 11.80 -28.56 -0.32
CA GLY A 53 12.40 -28.85 0.98
C GLY A 53 13.06 -27.65 1.63
N GLU A 54 14.16 -27.90 2.32
CA GLU A 54 14.86 -26.88 3.12
C GLU A 54 15.61 -25.87 2.25
N ASN A 55 15.38 -24.59 2.55
CA ASN A 55 16.05 -23.44 1.94
C ASN A 55 16.65 -22.55 3.05
N GLN A 56 17.80 -21.95 2.78
CA GLN A 56 18.47 -21.04 3.68
C GLN A 56 18.44 -19.63 3.11
N ILE A 57 17.98 -18.67 3.92
CA ILE A 57 18.14 -17.24 3.65
C ILE A 57 19.22 -16.66 4.55
N THR A 58 20.05 -15.79 4.01
CA THR A 58 21.03 -14.98 4.74
C THR A 58 20.79 -13.52 4.40
N VAL A 59 20.61 -12.69 5.42
CA VAL A 59 20.39 -11.24 5.28
C VAL A 59 21.50 -10.49 5.98
N ARG A 60 22.13 -9.55 5.28
CA ARG A 60 23.10 -8.63 5.87
C ARG A 60 22.50 -7.24 5.93
N VAL A 61 22.17 -6.80 7.13
CA VAL A 61 21.62 -5.46 7.37
C VAL A 61 22.75 -4.48 7.66
N TYR A 62 22.68 -3.31 7.03
CA TYR A 62 23.59 -2.19 7.26
C TYR A 62 22.94 -1.20 8.22
N GLN A 63 23.65 -0.85 9.29
CA GLN A 63 23.18 0.16 10.24
C GLN A 63 23.07 1.55 9.59
N TRP A 64 24.00 1.87 8.71
CA TRP A 64 24.07 3.15 8.00
C TRP A 64 24.21 2.93 6.51
N SER A 65 23.56 3.77 5.74
CA SER A 65 23.63 3.79 4.27
C SER A 65 23.45 5.22 3.78
N ASP A 66 23.53 5.44 2.46
CA ASP A 66 23.16 6.72 1.86
C ASP A 66 21.69 7.05 2.06
N GLY A 67 20.82 6.04 2.21
CA GLY A 67 19.40 6.21 2.57
C GLY A 67 19.22 6.92 3.91
N THR A 68 20.11 6.76 4.86
CA THR A 68 20.06 7.42 6.18
C THR A 68 20.01 8.95 6.09
N TYR A 69 20.61 9.54 5.04
CA TYR A 69 20.54 10.98 4.83
C TYR A 69 19.14 11.50 4.43
N LEU A 70 18.28 10.62 3.94
CA LEU A 70 16.90 10.91 3.55
C LEU A 70 15.88 10.41 4.58
N GLU A 71 16.30 9.58 5.51
CA GLU A 71 15.45 8.96 6.54
C GLU A 71 15.91 9.40 7.94
N ASP A 72 16.23 10.69 8.06
CA ASP A 72 16.80 11.30 9.26
C ASP A 72 15.71 12.00 10.09
N GLN A 73 14.65 11.24 10.43
CA GLN A 73 13.59 11.70 11.29
C GLN A 73 14.08 11.91 12.72
N ASP A 74 13.53 12.91 13.40
CA ASP A 74 13.83 13.22 14.82
C ASP A 74 13.19 12.17 15.75
N MET A 75 13.77 10.96 15.71
CA MET A 75 13.35 9.81 16.50
C MET A 75 14.53 8.85 16.73
N TRP A 76 14.32 7.73 17.44
CA TRP A 76 15.37 6.72 17.64
C TRP A 76 15.78 6.05 16.33
N TRP A 77 17.08 5.97 16.13
CA TRP A 77 17.69 5.31 14.99
C TRP A 77 18.04 3.86 15.35
N TYR A 78 17.10 2.98 15.11
CA TYR A 78 17.31 1.54 15.24
C TYR A 78 17.47 0.92 13.86
N SER A 79 18.52 0.13 13.70
CA SER A 79 18.71 -0.70 12.51
C SER A 79 18.16 -2.11 12.74
N GLY A 80 17.91 -2.83 11.66
CA GLY A 80 17.46 -4.21 11.69
C GLY A 80 16.18 -4.46 10.90
N ILE A 81 15.75 -5.71 10.90
CA ILE A 81 14.46 -6.15 10.36
C ILE A 81 13.44 -5.91 11.46
N TYR A 82 12.56 -4.92 11.29
CA TYR A 82 11.61 -4.51 12.34
C TYR A 82 10.12 -4.68 11.96
N ARG A 83 9.84 -5.02 10.69
CA ARG A 83 8.53 -5.46 10.21
C ARG A 83 8.63 -6.89 9.70
N GLU A 84 7.50 -7.47 9.33
CA GLU A 84 7.37 -8.85 8.88
C GLU A 84 8.23 -9.16 7.64
N VAL A 85 8.60 -10.44 7.50
CA VAL A 85 9.18 -11.00 6.28
C VAL A 85 8.28 -12.14 5.82
N GLU A 86 7.75 -12.04 4.61
CA GLU A 86 6.78 -12.97 4.06
C GLU A 86 7.32 -13.68 2.82
N LEU A 87 6.86 -14.91 2.63
CA LEU A 87 6.97 -15.63 1.36
C LEU A 87 5.61 -15.66 0.69
N LEU A 88 5.55 -15.14 -0.53
CA LEU A 88 4.34 -15.12 -1.34
C LEU A 88 4.45 -16.15 -2.45
N LYS A 89 3.38 -16.91 -2.65
CA LYS A 89 3.23 -17.85 -3.75
C LYS A 89 2.32 -17.22 -4.80
N GLU A 90 2.91 -16.78 -5.89
CA GLU A 90 2.16 -16.15 -6.97
C GLU A 90 1.98 -17.09 -8.18
N PRO A 91 0.81 -17.11 -8.80
CA PRO A 91 0.61 -17.85 -10.04
C PRO A 91 1.55 -17.38 -11.16
N LYS A 92 1.93 -18.28 -12.08
CA LYS A 92 2.70 -17.90 -13.28
C LYS A 92 1.93 -16.94 -14.20
N GLU A 93 0.61 -17.00 -14.15
CA GLU A 93 -0.33 -16.14 -14.86
C GLU A 93 -1.12 -15.38 -13.81
N ALA A 94 -0.77 -14.10 -13.58
CA ALA A 94 -1.23 -13.34 -12.44
C ALA A 94 -1.63 -11.91 -12.80
N ILE A 95 -2.46 -11.32 -11.94
CA ILE A 95 -2.72 -9.88 -11.88
C ILE A 95 -1.58 -9.27 -11.07
N ALA A 96 -0.68 -8.56 -11.75
CA ALA A 96 0.51 -7.97 -11.12
C ALA A 96 0.21 -6.68 -10.36
N ASP A 97 -0.84 -5.94 -10.74
CA ASP A 97 -1.20 -4.68 -10.12
C ASP A 97 -2.66 -4.33 -10.39
N CYS A 98 -3.30 -3.66 -9.44
CA CYS A 98 -4.63 -3.13 -9.60
C CYS A 98 -4.77 -1.77 -8.92
N ASN A 99 -5.13 -0.76 -9.70
CA ASN A 99 -5.50 0.56 -9.21
C ASN A 99 -7.01 0.73 -9.35
N VAL A 100 -7.71 0.86 -8.21
CA VAL A 100 -9.16 1.08 -8.17
C VAL A 100 -9.45 2.41 -7.49
N TYR A 101 -10.21 3.24 -8.16
CA TYR A 101 -10.66 4.52 -7.64
C TYR A 101 -12.18 4.64 -7.74
N GLY A 102 -12.84 4.89 -6.62
CA GLY A 102 -14.27 5.17 -6.55
C GLY A 102 -14.55 6.67 -6.54
N ASP A 103 -14.95 7.22 -7.67
CA ASP A 103 -15.39 8.61 -7.82
C ASP A 103 -16.91 8.74 -7.61
N LEU A 104 -17.41 9.95 -7.44
CA LEU A 104 -18.83 10.25 -7.30
C LEU A 104 -19.33 11.19 -8.41
N THR A 105 -20.54 10.92 -8.87
CA THR A 105 -21.26 11.71 -9.86
C THR A 105 -22.72 11.93 -9.45
N ASN A 106 -23.53 12.58 -10.28
CA ASN A 106 -24.96 12.82 -10.05
C ASN A 106 -25.23 13.40 -8.64
N HIS A 107 -24.63 14.55 -8.34
CA HIS A 107 -24.74 15.20 -7.02
C HIS A 107 -24.33 14.27 -5.85
N TYR A 108 -23.24 13.51 -6.03
CA TYR A 108 -22.64 12.58 -5.06
C TYR A 108 -23.51 11.38 -4.68
N THR A 109 -24.51 11.02 -5.52
CA THR A 109 -25.39 9.87 -5.27
C THR A 109 -24.95 8.60 -5.98
N ASP A 110 -24.34 8.73 -7.15
CA ASP A 110 -23.88 7.60 -7.96
C ASP A 110 -22.35 7.51 -7.95
N GLY A 111 -21.83 6.29 -7.99
CA GLY A 111 -20.42 6.02 -8.07
C GLY A 111 -19.94 5.75 -9.49
N ILE A 112 -18.69 6.12 -9.77
CA ILE A 112 -17.96 5.65 -10.94
C ILE A 112 -16.76 4.87 -10.42
N MET A 113 -16.78 3.55 -10.55
CA MET A 113 -15.62 2.72 -10.27
C MET A 113 -14.68 2.74 -11.46
N LYS A 114 -13.49 3.29 -11.27
CA LYS A 114 -12.41 3.29 -12.28
C LYS A 114 -11.41 2.24 -11.89
N ALA A 115 -11.11 1.32 -12.80
CA ALA A 115 -10.16 0.25 -12.55
C ALA A 115 -9.11 0.19 -13.66
N LYS A 116 -7.85 0.10 -13.24
CA LYS A 116 -6.71 -0.19 -14.10
C LYS A 116 -6.03 -1.44 -13.57
N ILE A 117 -6.11 -2.52 -14.34
CA ILE A 117 -5.59 -3.84 -13.99
C ILE A 117 -4.38 -4.10 -14.87
N THR A 118 -3.27 -4.50 -14.28
CA THR A 118 -2.04 -4.85 -14.99
C THR A 118 -1.75 -6.33 -14.80
N LEU A 119 -1.71 -7.08 -15.88
CA LEU A 119 -1.30 -8.48 -15.87
C LEU A 119 0.25 -8.56 -15.83
N ASN A 120 0.80 -9.62 -15.26
CA ASN A 120 2.26 -9.80 -15.25
C ASN A 120 2.85 -9.97 -16.65
N ARG A 121 2.05 -10.45 -17.62
CA ARG A 121 2.38 -10.56 -19.04
C ARG A 121 1.13 -10.52 -19.92
N PRO A 122 1.22 -10.22 -21.21
CA PRO A 122 0.11 -10.43 -22.14
C PRO A 122 -0.24 -11.92 -22.25
N MET A 123 -1.53 -12.25 -22.34
CA MET A 123 -2.02 -13.63 -22.41
C MET A 123 -3.18 -13.74 -23.38
N ASP A 124 -3.02 -14.60 -24.42
CA ASP A 124 -4.08 -14.86 -25.37
C ASP A 124 -5.30 -15.50 -24.69
N GLY A 125 -6.48 -14.98 -24.97
CA GLY A 125 -7.73 -15.46 -24.39
C GLY A 125 -7.92 -15.09 -22.90
N ALA A 126 -7.18 -14.09 -22.42
CA ALA A 126 -7.36 -13.59 -21.06
C ALA A 126 -8.65 -12.80 -20.91
N GLN A 127 -9.33 -13.03 -19.80
CA GLN A 127 -10.52 -12.32 -19.35
C GLN A 127 -10.38 -12.01 -17.87
N VAL A 128 -10.90 -10.89 -17.42
CA VAL A 128 -11.06 -10.57 -16.01
C VAL A 128 -12.55 -10.57 -15.69
N VAL A 129 -12.94 -11.47 -14.79
CA VAL A 129 -14.27 -11.47 -14.18
C VAL A 129 -14.16 -10.69 -12.88
N TRP A 130 -14.92 -9.61 -12.77
CA TRP A 130 -14.95 -8.84 -11.56
C TRP A 130 -16.32 -8.87 -10.88
N ASN A 131 -16.31 -8.91 -9.55
CA ASN A 131 -17.51 -8.85 -8.73
C ASN A 131 -17.33 -7.76 -7.68
N LEU A 132 -18.30 -6.87 -7.58
CA LEU A 132 -18.34 -5.77 -6.64
C LEU A 132 -19.34 -6.08 -5.53
N TYR A 133 -18.90 -5.93 -4.29
CA TYR A 133 -19.69 -6.13 -3.09
C TYR A 133 -19.69 -4.85 -2.24
N GLN A 134 -20.81 -4.56 -1.58
CA GLN A 134 -20.89 -3.54 -0.52
C GLN A 134 -20.79 -4.20 0.86
N GLU A 135 -19.96 -3.68 1.73
CA GLU A 135 -19.95 -4.06 3.14
C GLU A 135 -21.15 -3.45 3.86
N VAL A 136 -21.99 -4.31 4.48
CA VAL A 136 -23.15 -3.89 5.28
C VAL A 136 -23.10 -4.64 6.61
N GLY A 137 -22.70 -3.95 7.67
CA GLY A 137 -22.41 -4.58 8.96
C GLY A 137 -21.22 -5.54 8.83
N HIS A 138 -21.46 -6.84 8.97
CA HIS A 138 -20.42 -7.89 8.86
C HIS A 138 -20.62 -8.79 7.64
N THR A 139 -21.37 -8.35 6.65
CA THR A 139 -21.69 -9.13 5.45
C THR A 139 -21.38 -8.36 4.18
N LEU A 140 -21.04 -9.10 3.13
CA LEU A 140 -20.88 -8.56 1.78
C LEU A 140 -22.17 -8.79 1.01
N LYS A 141 -22.71 -7.72 0.39
CA LYS A 141 -23.89 -7.77 -0.48
C LYS A 141 -23.45 -7.54 -1.92
N ASP A 142 -23.94 -8.36 -2.83
CA ASP A 142 -23.69 -8.22 -4.25
C ASP A 142 -24.21 -6.86 -4.78
N VAL A 143 -23.40 -6.20 -5.59
CA VAL A 143 -23.70 -4.92 -6.22
C VAL A 143 -23.69 -5.05 -7.73
N ALA A 144 -22.62 -5.56 -8.31
CA ALA A 144 -22.45 -5.72 -9.75
C ALA A 144 -21.41 -6.81 -10.06
N SER A 145 -21.54 -7.40 -11.26
CA SER A 145 -20.56 -8.37 -11.78
C SER A 145 -20.49 -8.24 -13.30
N LYS A 146 -19.29 -8.29 -13.85
CA LYS A 146 -19.04 -8.31 -15.30
C LYS A 146 -17.80 -9.09 -15.67
N THR A 147 -17.74 -9.46 -16.96
CA THR A 147 -16.55 -10.03 -17.58
C THR A 147 -16.00 -9.04 -18.60
N GLN A 148 -14.72 -8.75 -18.51
CA GLN A 148 -13.98 -7.89 -19.43
C GLN A 148 -12.92 -8.71 -20.19
N GLN A 149 -12.80 -8.50 -21.49
CA GLN A 149 -11.70 -9.05 -22.27
C GLN A 149 -10.40 -8.31 -21.92
N ALA A 150 -9.32 -9.02 -21.74
CA ALA A 150 -8.01 -8.47 -21.45
C ALA A 150 -7.02 -8.86 -22.59
N PRO A 151 -7.15 -8.25 -23.79
CA PRO A 151 -6.34 -8.61 -24.94
C PRO A 151 -4.88 -8.21 -24.79
N ASP A 152 -4.62 -7.23 -23.92
CA ASP A 152 -3.29 -6.68 -23.65
C ASP A 152 -2.90 -6.86 -22.18
N ARG A 153 -1.68 -6.48 -21.85
CA ARG A 153 -1.17 -6.49 -20.47
C ARG A 153 -1.97 -5.57 -19.53
N ILE A 154 -2.55 -4.49 -20.07
CA ILE A 154 -3.29 -3.48 -19.28
C ILE A 154 -4.75 -3.49 -19.72
N LEU A 155 -5.64 -3.60 -18.75
CA LEU A 155 -7.07 -3.46 -18.89
C LEU A 155 -7.55 -2.25 -18.07
N GLU A 156 -8.21 -1.30 -18.72
CA GLU A 156 -8.81 -0.13 -18.07
C GLU A 156 -10.31 -0.09 -18.36
N PHE A 157 -11.12 0.20 -17.35
CA PHE A 157 -12.55 0.40 -17.51
C PHE A 157 -13.14 1.29 -16.43
N ASP A 158 -14.24 1.96 -16.78
CA ASP A 158 -15.09 2.70 -15.86
C ASP A 158 -16.47 2.01 -15.77
N GLU A 159 -16.98 1.90 -14.54
CA GLU A 159 -18.31 1.32 -14.29
C GLU A 159 -19.16 2.25 -13.46
N LEU A 160 -20.35 2.58 -13.96
CA LEU A 160 -21.36 3.35 -13.22
C LEU A 160 -22.07 2.45 -12.20
N VAL A 161 -22.03 2.82 -10.94
CA VAL A 161 -22.69 2.12 -9.83
C VAL A 161 -23.76 3.06 -9.24
N PRO A 162 -25.04 2.83 -9.47
CA PRO A 162 -26.10 3.71 -8.98
C PRO A 162 -26.26 3.63 -7.45
N ASN A 163 -26.62 4.75 -6.82
CA ASN A 163 -27.02 4.85 -5.41
C ASN A 163 -25.99 4.26 -4.44
N VAL A 164 -24.72 4.65 -4.57
CA VAL A 164 -23.66 4.16 -3.68
C VAL A 164 -23.72 4.81 -2.31
N ALA A 165 -23.35 4.04 -1.29
CA ALA A 165 -23.03 4.57 0.02
C ALA A 165 -21.61 5.13 -0.01
N SER A 166 -21.45 6.44 0.00
CA SER A 166 -20.12 7.08 -0.08
C SER A 166 -19.32 6.92 1.22
N TRP A 167 -17.99 6.90 1.06
CA TRP A 167 -17.06 6.84 2.20
C TRP A 167 -16.77 8.23 2.75
N THR A 168 -16.80 8.36 4.08
CA THR A 168 -16.29 9.51 4.84
C THR A 168 -15.73 9.01 6.16
N ALA A 169 -14.98 9.85 6.91
CA ALA A 169 -14.53 9.49 8.26
C ALA A 169 -15.69 9.25 9.25
N GLU A 170 -16.87 9.82 9.02
CA GLU A 170 -18.07 9.62 9.86
C GLU A 170 -18.91 8.40 9.43
N THR A 171 -18.88 8.09 8.14
CA THR A 171 -19.60 6.95 7.54
C THR A 171 -18.66 6.19 6.61
N PRO A 172 -17.79 5.32 7.16
CA PRO A 172 -16.74 4.65 6.40
C PRO A 172 -17.29 3.44 5.61
N ASN A 173 -18.16 3.73 4.63
CA ASN A 173 -18.75 2.71 3.80
C ASN A 173 -17.72 2.16 2.81
N ARG A 174 -17.44 0.85 2.89
CA ARG A 174 -16.45 0.18 2.04
C ARG A 174 -17.11 -0.75 1.04
N TYR A 175 -16.41 -0.93 -0.06
CA TYR A 175 -16.73 -1.90 -1.10
C TYR A 175 -15.55 -2.85 -1.27
N TYR A 176 -15.88 -4.09 -1.62
CA TYR A 176 -14.89 -5.13 -1.90
C TYR A 176 -15.01 -5.56 -3.36
N LEU A 177 -13.94 -5.38 -4.11
CA LEU A 177 -13.83 -5.80 -5.50
C LEU A 177 -13.01 -7.09 -5.56
N THR A 178 -13.58 -8.15 -6.11
CA THR A 178 -12.81 -9.35 -6.47
C THR A 178 -12.55 -9.37 -7.96
N LEU A 179 -11.33 -9.74 -8.34
CA LEU A 179 -10.89 -9.89 -9.71
C LEU A 179 -10.43 -11.33 -9.91
N GLN A 180 -11.02 -12.04 -10.87
CA GLN A 180 -10.65 -13.39 -11.25
C GLN A 180 -10.04 -13.35 -12.65
N LEU A 181 -8.77 -13.71 -12.77
CA LEU A 181 -8.10 -13.86 -14.06
C LEU A 181 -8.44 -15.24 -14.66
N MET A 182 -9.14 -15.23 -15.77
CA MET A 182 -9.45 -16.42 -16.56
C MET A 182 -8.59 -16.41 -17.81
N VAL A 183 -7.92 -17.53 -18.12
CA VAL A 183 -7.17 -17.71 -19.38
C VAL A 183 -7.65 -18.98 -20.05
N ASN A 184 -8.19 -18.86 -21.26
CA ASN A 184 -8.80 -19.95 -22.01
C ASN A 184 -9.83 -20.75 -21.20
N GLY A 185 -10.64 -20.05 -20.38
CA GLY A 185 -11.69 -20.64 -19.53
C GLY A 185 -11.20 -21.26 -18.22
N ALA A 186 -9.90 -21.25 -17.95
CA ALA A 186 -9.32 -21.73 -16.69
C ALA A 186 -9.03 -20.57 -15.74
N LEU A 187 -9.41 -20.70 -14.46
CA LEU A 187 -9.06 -19.74 -13.40
C LEU A 187 -7.56 -19.82 -13.12
N LYS A 188 -6.89 -18.68 -13.16
CA LYS A 188 -5.44 -18.57 -12.95
C LYS A 188 -5.08 -17.83 -11.69
N ASP A 189 -5.79 -16.74 -11.40
CA ASP A 189 -5.51 -15.88 -10.25
C ASP A 189 -6.78 -15.24 -9.71
N VAL A 190 -6.78 -14.92 -8.42
CA VAL A 190 -7.88 -14.20 -7.75
C VAL A 190 -7.28 -13.21 -6.77
N ILE A 191 -7.62 -11.94 -6.95
CA ILE A 191 -7.26 -10.90 -5.98
C ILE A 191 -8.52 -10.19 -5.47
N GLY A 192 -8.43 -9.62 -4.26
CA GLY A 192 -9.50 -8.85 -3.63
C GLY A 192 -8.99 -7.51 -3.14
N ILE A 193 -9.76 -6.45 -3.37
CA ILE A 193 -9.36 -5.07 -3.05
C ILE A 193 -10.51 -4.37 -2.33
N TRP A 194 -10.21 -3.79 -1.16
CA TRP A 194 -11.10 -2.87 -0.48
C TRP A 194 -10.91 -1.47 -1.03
N PHE A 195 -12.01 -0.75 -1.25
CA PHE A 195 -12.01 0.66 -1.65
C PHE A 195 -13.30 1.35 -1.20
N GLY A 196 -13.43 2.66 -1.47
CA GLY A 196 -14.63 3.42 -1.18
C GLY A 196 -14.93 4.46 -2.25
N PHE A 197 -16.22 4.75 -2.46
CA PHE A 197 -16.65 5.84 -3.33
C PHE A 197 -16.57 7.17 -2.58
N ARG A 198 -15.74 8.08 -3.05
CA ARG A 198 -15.56 9.41 -2.45
C ARG A 198 -15.13 10.43 -3.49
N LYS A 199 -15.35 11.70 -3.18
CA LYS A 199 -14.85 12.80 -4.00
C LYS A 199 -14.24 13.88 -3.14
N ILE A 200 -12.97 14.20 -3.40
CA ILE A 200 -12.21 15.25 -2.74
C ILE A 200 -12.14 16.42 -3.71
N GLU A 201 -12.53 17.60 -3.25
CA GLU A 201 -12.54 18.82 -4.07
C GLU A 201 -12.16 20.03 -3.22
N ILE A 202 -11.70 21.09 -3.88
CA ILE A 202 -11.57 22.41 -3.28
C ILE A 202 -12.66 23.27 -3.89
N LEU A 203 -13.73 23.55 -3.12
CA LEU A 203 -14.87 24.34 -3.55
C LEU A 203 -14.92 25.64 -2.74
N ASP A 204 -14.99 26.78 -3.41
CA ASP A 204 -15.02 28.11 -2.78
C ASP A 204 -13.94 28.29 -1.70
N GLN A 205 -12.71 27.86 -2.01
CA GLN A 205 -11.54 27.88 -1.11
C GLN A 205 -11.65 26.98 0.13
N ASN A 206 -12.66 26.10 0.18
CA ASN A 206 -12.84 25.12 1.24
C ASN A 206 -12.44 23.73 0.76
N PHE A 207 -11.81 22.96 1.64
CA PHE A 207 -11.54 21.56 1.42
C PHE A 207 -12.81 20.74 1.68
N THR A 208 -13.25 19.98 0.70
CA THR A 208 -14.53 19.28 0.76
C THR A 208 -14.38 17.78 0.50
N MET A 209 -15.22 17.00 1.18
CA MET A 209 -15.44 15.58 0.95
C MET A 209 -16.91 15.38 0.54
N ASN A 210 -17.13 14.80 -0.64
CA ASN A 210 -18.48 14.54 -1.18
C ASN A 210 -19.37 15.81 -1.16
N GLY A 211 -18.79 16.95 -1.57
CA GLY A 211 -19.44 18.26 -1.60
C GLY A 211 -19.68 18.95 -0.25
N LYS A 212 -19.24 18.37 0.87
CA LYS A 212 -19.37 18.95 2.21
C LYS A 212 -18.01 19.43 2.70
N VAL A 213 -17.97 20.64 3.28
CA VAL A 213 -16.77 21.15 3.94
C VAL A 213 -16.39 20.25 5.10
N ILE A 214 -15.13 19.85 5.17
CA ILE A 214 -14.58 19.08 6.27
C ILE A 214 -13.52 19.90 7.03
N LEU A 215 -13.47 19.68 8.35
CA LEU A 215 -12.41 20.17 9.22
C LEU A 215 -11.59 18.98 9.68
N LEU A 216 -10.27 19.09 9.57
CA LEU A 216 -9.35 18.06 10.03
C LEU A 216 -8.99 18.31 11.49
N ASN A 217 -9.60 17.53 12.37
CA ASN A 217 -9.23 17.47 13.79
C ASN A 217 -8.27 16.30 13.96
N GLY A 218 -6.99 16.54 13.70
CA GLY A 218 -5.99 15.50 13.50
C GLY A 218 -4.85 15.49 14.49
N VAL A 219 -4.12 14.38 14.49
CA VAL A 219 -2.88 14.17 15.23
C VAL A 219 -1.77 13.68 14.32
N ASN A 220 -0.51 13.91 14.71
CA ASN A 220 0.63 13.22 14.14
C ASN A 220 0.78 11.85 14.80
N TYR A 221 1.15 10.84 14.03
CA TYR A 221 1.30 9.47 14.53
C TYR A 221 2.64 8.87 14.11
N HIS A 222 3.42 8.43 15.11
CA HIS A 222 4.63 7.64 14.92
C HIS A 222 4.40 6.18 15.26
N ASP A 223 5.07 5.27 14.55
CA ASP A 223 5.13 3.85 14.92
C ASP A 223 6.01 3.69 16.16
N TYR A 224 5.37 3.57 17.31
CA TYR A 224 6.04 3.47 18.58
C TYR A 224 5.30 2.59 19.57
N ASP A 225 6.02 1.66 20.17
CA ASP A 225 5.56 0.84 21.29
C ASP A 225 6.53 1.01 22.46
N PRO A 226 6.04 1.27 23.70
CA PRO A 226 6.92 1.51 24.85
C PRO A 226 7.77 0.31 25.28
N VAL A 227 7.43 -0.89 24.80
CA VAL A 227 8.17 -2.14 25.11
C VAL A 227 9.00 -2.60 23.91
N ASN A 228 8.43 -2.57 22.70
CA ASN A 228 9.00 -3.15 21.48
C ASN A 228 9.65 -2.10 20.55
N GLY A 229 9.65 -0.81 20.95
CA GLY A 229 10.23 0.28 20.16
C GLY A 229 9.45 0.52 18.87
N ARG A 230 10.09 0.37 17.72
CA ARG A 230 9.51 0.59 16.39
C ARG A 230 8.69 -0.60 15.85
N THR A 231 8.76 -1.75 16.50
CA THR A 231 7.97 -2.93 16.15
C THR A 231 6.62 -2.83 16.83
N VAL A 232 5.59 -2.43 16.07
CA VAL A 232 4.25 -2.18 16.60
C VAL A 232 3.32 -3.33 16.24
N ASP A 233 2.64 -3.90 17.25
CA ASP A 233 1.64 -4.94 17.06
C ASP A 233 0.39 -4.35 16.38
N PRO A 234 -0.17 -4.98 15.34
CA PRO A 234 -1.41 -4.53 14.67
C PRO A 234 -2.58 -4.29 15.63
N ARG A 235 -2.68 -5.08 16.70
CA ARG A 235 -3.72 -4.90 17.73
C ARG A 235 -3.55 -3.58 18.48
N LYS A 236 -2.31 -3.16 18.71
CA LYS A 236 -2.01 -1.88 19.36
C LYS A 236 -2.39 -0.71 18.46
N VAL A 237 -2.10 -0.81 17.18
CA VAL A 237 -2.53 0.19 16.18
C VAL A 237 -4.07 0.30 16.13
N GLU A 238 -4.78 -0.83 16.15
CA GLU A 238 -6.25 -0.82 16.21
C GLU A 238 -6.78 -0.16 17.48
N GLU A 239 -6.16 -0.41 18.65
CA GLU A 239 -6.49 0.26 19.90
C GLU A 239 -6.29 1.78 19.82
N ASP A 240 -5.15 2.23 19.26
CA ASP A 240 -4.86 3.65 19.11
C ASP A 240 -5.85 4.34 18.16
N ILE A 241 -6.22 3.72 17.04
CA ILE A 241 -7.23 4.23 16.11
C ILE A 241 -8.60 4.32 16.78
N ARG A 242 -9.01 3.31 17.53
CA ARG A 242 -10.26 3.33 18.29
C ARG A 242 -10.28 4.44 19.36
N LEU A 243 -9.14 4.65 20.00
CA LEU A 243 -8.98 5.74 20.96
C LEU A 243 -9.10 7.12 20.29
N MET A 244 -8.46 7.30 19.14
CA MET A 244 -8.60 8.52 18.33
C MET A 244 -10.08 8.81 18.03
N LYS A 245 -10.83 7.81 17.58
CA LYS A 245 -12.28 7.95 17.31
C LYS A 245 -13.07 8.31 18.56
N GLN A 246 -12.76 7.74 19.73
CA GLN A 246 -13.42 8.05 21.01
C GLN A 246 -13.21 9.50 21.44
N TYR A 247 -12.08 10.10 21.07
CA TYR A 247 -11.77 11.50 21.35
C TYR A 247 -12.12 12.46 20.20
N ASN A 248 -12.96 12.03 19.24
CA ASN A 248 -13.39 12.82 18.09
C ASN A 248 -12.23 13.30 17.20
N ILE A 249 -11.14 12.58 17.17
CA ILE A 249 -10.08 12.76 16.17
C ILE A 249 -10.56 12.11 14.89
N ASN A 250 -10.54 12.86 13.80
CA ASN A 250 -11.00 12.39 12.48
C ASN A 250 -9.90 12.33 11.42
N ALA A 251 -8.69 12.75 11.77
CA ALA A 251 -7.56 12.77 10.84
C ALA A 251 -6.25 12.36 11.51
N VAL A 252 -5.36 11.76 10.73
CA VAL A 252 -4.02 11.38 11.18
C VAL A 252 -3.00 11.68 10.09
N ARG A 253 -1.88 12.30 10.47
CA ARG A 253 -0.71 12.44 9.61
C ARG A 253 0.30 11.34 9.94
N CYS A 254 0.72 10.61 8.92
CA CYS A 254 1.75 9.57 9.00
C CYS A 254 3.14 10.19 9.21
N ALA A 255 3.33 10.81 10.38
CA ALA A 255 4.58 11.50 10.70
C ALA A 255 5.71 10.50 10.99
N HIS A 256 6.83 10.50 10.29
CA HIS A 256 7.14 11.23 9.06
C HIS A 256 7.56 10.20 8.01
N TYR A 257 6.74 9.18 7.81
CA TYR A 257 6.99 8.03 6.92
C TYR A 257 5.73 7.18 6.73
N PRO A 258 5.64 6.38 5.65
CA PRO A 258 4.53 5.48 5.40
C PRO A 258 4.42 4.41 6.49
N LYS A 259 3.18 4.15 6.93
CA LYS A 259 2.90 3.13 7.95
C LYS A 259 2.86 1.74 7.34
N ASN A 260 2.72 0.71 8.18
CA ASN A 260 2.45 -0.64 7.68
C ASN A 260 1.06 -0.68 7.01
N GLU A 261 0.88 -1.54 6.01
CA GLU A 261 -0.32 -1.61 5.17
C GLU A 261 -1.61 -1.75 6.01
N TYR A 262 -1.59 -2.56 7.05
CA TYR A 262 -2.74 -2.75 7.95
C TYR A 262 -3.22 -1.45 8.65
N PHE A 263 -2.36 -0.43 8.79
CA PHE A 263 -2.75 0.86 9.36
C PHE A 263 -3.80 1.55 8.48
N TYR A 264 -3.59 1.55 7.16
CA TYR A 264 -4.52 2.16 6.21
C TYR A 264 -5.83 1.38 6.12
N ASP A 265 -5.77 0.03 6.14
CA ASP A 265 -6.96 -0.82 6.23
C ASP A 265 -7.83 -0.48 7.44
N LEU A 266 -7.19 -0.23 8.60
CA LEU A 266 -7.89 0.17 9.82
C LEU A 266 -8.45 1.60 9.70
N CYS A 267 -7.72 2.54 9.08
CA CYS A 267 -8.23 3.89 8.82
C CYS A 267 -9.44 3.86 7.87
N ASP A 268 -9.42 3.02 6.83
CA ASP A 268 -10.55 2.81 5.95
C ASP A 268 -11.78 2.27 6.68
N LYS A 269 -11.54 1.30 7.57
CA LYS A 269 -12.59 0.60 8.34
C LYS A 269 -13.21 1.47 9.43
N TYR A 270 -12.40 2.17 10.20
CA TYR A 270 -12.86 2.97 11.34
C TYR A 270 -13.20 4.41 10.98
N GLY A 271 -12.83 4.86 9.79
CA GLY A 271 -13.10 6.20 9.29
C GLY A 271 -12.14 7.25 9.89
N LEU A 272 -10.89 7.25 9.45
CA LEU A 272 -9.94 8.33 9.69
C LEU A 272 -9.44 8.88 8.37
N TYR A 273 -9.37 10.19 8.25
CA TYR A 273 -8.68 10.84 7.14
C TYR A 273 -7.18 10.71 7.33
N VAL A 274 -6.47 10.33 6.29
CA VAL A 274 -5.01 10.11 6.34
C VAL A 274 -4.29 11.12 5.45
N ILE A 275 -3.25 11.74 6.00
CA ILE A 275 -2.20 12.40 5.25
C ILE A 275 -1.04 11.42 5.23
N ASP A 276 -0.85 10.74 4.10
CA ASP A 276 0.25 9.80 3.95
C ASP A 276 1.51 10.54 3.57
N GLU A 277 2.63 10.21 4.22
CA GLU A 277 3.86 10.98 4.11
C GLU A 277 5.01 10.11 3.63
N ALA A 278 5.76 10.63 2.66
CA ALA A 278 6.91 9.94 2.11
C ALA A 278 8.02 9.79 3.17
N ASP A 279 8.79 8.72 3.06
CA ASP A 279 9.97 8.47 3.91
C ASP A 279 11.13 9.37 3.47
N LEU A 280 10.96 10.69 3.69
CA LEU A 280 11.86 11.74 3.25
C LEU A 280 11.99 12.81 4.34
N GLU A 281 13.05 12.73 5.12
CA GLU A 281 13.42 13.77 6.08
C GLU A 281 14.93 13.93 6.12
N THR A 282 15.40 15.16 6.04
CA THR A 282 16.83 15.49 5.96
C THR A 282 17.28 16.38 7.10
N HIS A 283 16.77 16.12 8.30
CA HIS A 283 16.89 16.97 9.50
C HIS A 283 18.37 17.28 9.85
N GLY A 284 19.27 16.29 9.81
CA GLY A 284 20.69 16.47 10.12
C GLY A 284 21.43 17.44 9.19
N PHE A 285 20.88 17.71 8.00
CA PHE A 285 21.50 18.67 7.08
C PHE A 285 21.37 20.14 7.52
N GLU A 286 20.53 20.46 8.49
CA GLU A 286 20.48 21.79 9.11
C GLU A 286 21.83 22.19 9.72
N TRP A 287 22.63 21.23 10.14
CA TRP A 287 23.89 21.44 10.84
C TRP A 287 25.12 21.42 9.94
N VAL A 288 24.97 21.15 8.62
CA VAL A 288 26.08 21.11 7.68
C VAL A 288 26.13 22.37 6.81
N LYS A 289 27.34 22.74 6.36
CA LYS A 289 27.54 23.97 5.56
C LYS A 289 26.79 23.98 4.24
N HIS A 290 26.50 22.81 3.67
CA HIS A 290 25.83 22.61 2.38
C HIS A 290 24.46 21.96 2.57
N TYR A 291 23.61 22.55 3.41
CA TYR A 291 22.27 22.02 3.71
C TYR A 291 21.35 21.84 2.48
N ARG A 292 21.68 22.47 1.34
CA ARG A 292 20.96 22.30 0.07
C ARG A 292 21.49 21.17 -0.80
N TRP A 293 22.56 20.51 -0.41
CA TRP A 293 23.24 19.51 -1.24
C TRP A 293 22.30 18.44 -1.78
N LEU A 294 21.47 17.87 -0.96
CA LEU A 294 20.51 16.84 -1.38
C LEU A 294 19.53 17.31 -2.42
N ASN A 295 19.16 18.61 -2.42
CA ASN A 295 18.21 19.19 -3.37
C ASN A 295 18.88 19.74 -4.64
N GLU A 296 20.15 20.07 -4.57
CA GLU A 296 20.90 20.66 -5.69
C GLU A 296 21.64 19.59 -6.52
N ASP A 297 21.95 18.45 -5.95
CA ASP A 297 22.64 17.36 -6.63
C ASP A 297 21.62 16.39 -7.25
N LEU A 298 21.51 16.42 -8.59
CA LEU A 298 20.58 15.61 -9.37
C LEU A 298 20.78 14.09 -9.21
N SER A 299 21.90 13.64 -8.65
CA SER A 299 22.13 12.22 -8.36
C SER A 299 21.13 11.66 -7.33
N TRP A 300 20.53 12.51 -6.49
CA TRP A 300 19.51 12.14 -5.50
C TRP A 300 18.09 12.04 -6.08
N GLN A 301 17.84 12.62 -7.26
CA GLN A 301 16.50 12.70 -7.83
C GLN A 301 15.79 11.32 -7.92
N ALA A 302 16.51 10.31 -8.42
CA ALA A 302 15.92 8.96 -8.56
C ALA A 302 15.53 8.36 -7.21
N VAL A 303 16.27 8.66 -6.15
CA VAL A 303 16.02 8.14 -4.80
C VAL A 303 14.81 8.83 -4.15
N TYR A 304 14.60 10.11 -4.42
CA TYR A 304 13.38 10.83 -4.02
C TYR A 304 12.15 10.25 -4.72
N LEU A 305 12.22 10.10 -6.05
CA LEU A 305 11.12 9.60 -6.86
C LEU A 305 10.74 8.17 -6.47
N ASP A 306 11.71 7.28 -6.26
CA ASP A 306 11.47 5.90 -5.84
C ASP A 306 10.62 5.81 -4.57
N ARG A 307 10.91 6.64 -3.56
CA ARG A 307 10.16 6.67 -2.31
C ARG A 307 8.71 7.09 -2.49
N ILE A 308 8.50 8.16 -3.26
CA ILE A 308 7.17 8.74 -3.52
C ILE A 308 6.34 7.78 -4.39
N GLU A 309 6.91 7.30 -5.48
CA GLU A 309 6.22 6.40 -6.41
C GLU A 309 5.79 5.10 -5.72
N ARG A 310 6.69 4.48 -4.95
CA ARG A 310 6.38 3.24 -4.23
C ARG A 310 5.33 3.45 -3.14
N MET A 311 5.37 4.53 -2.38
CA MET A 311 4.33 4.89 -1.43
C MET A 311 2.97 5.02 -2.12
N VAL A 312 2.89 5.84 -3.15
CA VAL A 312 1.63 6.06 -3.90
C VAL A 312 1.13 4.76 -4.55
N GLN A 313 2.01 3.97 -5.16
CA GLN A 313 1.61 2.70 -5.79
C GLN A 313 1.05 1.71 -4.77
N ARG A 314 1.65 1.61 -3.60
CA ARG A 314 1.20 0.72 -2.54
C ARG A 314 -0.16 1.15 -1.98
N ASP A 315 -0.34 2.44 -1.70
CA ASP A 315 -1.41 2.91 -0.82
C ASP A 315 -2.59 3.57 -1.56
N ARG A 316 -2.51 3.79 -2.87
CA ARG A 316 -3.49 4.55 -3.68
C ARG A 316 -4.92 4.05 -3.67
N ASN A 317 -5.16 2.78 -3.30
CA ASN A 317 -6.51 2.21 -3.27
C ASN A 317 -7.29 2.55 -1.97
N HIS A 318 -6.61 3.11 -0.96
CA HIS A 318 -7.22 3.43 0.34
C HIS A 318 -8.09 4.69 0.26
N PRO A 319 -9.40 4.60 0.52
CA PRO A 319 -10.28 5.78 0.52
C PRO A 319 -9.98 6.75 1.67
N SER A 320 -9.32 6.33 2.72
CA SER A 320 -8.92 7.18 3.85
C SER A 320 -7.85 8.21 3.47
N ILE A 321 -6.99 7.93 2.51
CA ILE A 321 -5.90 8.84 2.14
C ILE A 321 -6.45 10.05 1.39
N LEU A 322 -6.35 11.23 2.01
CA LEU A 322 -6.78 12.51 1.43
C LEU A 322 -5.68 13.23 0.68
N MET A 323 -4.46 13.13 1.20
CA MET A 323 -3.31 13.90 0.72
C MET A 323 -2.06 13.03 0.77
N TRP A 324 -1.17 13.31 -0.15
CA TRP A 324 0.20 12.81 -0.18
C TRP A 324 1.11 13.95 0.28
N SER A 325 1.88 13.70 1.34
CA SER A 325 2.88 14.63 1.85
C SER A 325 4.27 14.19 1.39
N LEU A 326 5.08 15.18 1.00
CA LEU A 326 6.43 14.98 0.46
C LEU A 326 7.47 15.42 1.48
#